data_5a14d857f938e2be570692af7781a3be
#
_entry.id   5a14d857f938e2be570692af7781a3be
#
_cell.length_a   1.000
_cell.length_b   1.000
_cell.length_c   1.000
_cell.angle_alpha   90.00
_cell.angle_beta   90.00
_cell.angle_gamma   90.00
#
_symmetry.space_group_name_H-M   'P 1'
#
loop_
_entity.id
_entity.type
_entity.pdbx_description
1 polymer ?
#
loop_
_entity_poly.entity_id
_entity_poly.type
_entity_poly.pdbx_seq_one_letter_code
_entity_poly.pdbx_strand_id
1 'polypeptide(L)'
;MLVEDVVILDFETTGLNPDRGDRVTEVAALRIRGNRIVESFESLVNCSVRVPDYISQFTGITQAMVDAAPAPALVIRQLLQFIGDDAVIAHNAGFDQLVLDSECRRLGLVNPLPDFICSVLIARCMFPDMKSHALGCLASHLGIPFAPGAHRAAVDATVTANILFRACDLIRTRFAVPRIDASVLRRIACAAQMAEISSAAISAA
;
A
#
# COMPACT_ATOMS: atom_id res chain seq x y z
N MET A 1 2.83 4.41 19.76
CA MET A 1 3.82 3.57 19.05
C MET A 1 3.13 2.27 18.71
N LEU A 2 3.36 1.73 17.51
CA LEU A 2 2.89 0.40 17.11
C LEU A 2 3.47 -0.66 18.08
N VAL A 3 2.62 -1.60 18.51
CA VAL A 3 3.00 -2.61 19.50
C VAL A 3 3.18 -4.01 18.92
N GLU A 4 2.85 -4.18 17.64
CA GLU A 4 3.08 -5.38 16.84
C GLU A 4 3.70 -4.99 15.50
N ASP A 5 4.31 -5.94 14.82
CA ASP A 5 4.84 -5.71 13.48
C ASP A 5 3.69 -5.58 12.49
N VAL A 6 3.86 -4.69 11.52
CA VAL A 6 2.97 -4.57 10.36
C VAL A 6 3.82 -4.45 9.10
N VAL A 7 3.26 -4.81 7.95
CA VAL A 7 3.93 -4.68 6.66
C VAL A 7 3.26 -3.59 5.84
N ILE A 8 4.03 -2.61 5.39
CA ILE A 8 3.60 -1.66 4.35
C ILE A 8 3.88 -2.30 3.01
N LEU A 9 2.90 -2.37 2.14
CA LEU A 9 2.99 -2.98 0.81
C LEU A 9 2.63 -1.95 -0.27
N ASP A 10 3.35 -2.00 -1.38
CA ASP A 10 3.06 -1.22 -2.58
C ASP A 10 3.45 -2.01 -3.83
N PHE A 11 2.62 -1.90 -4.89
CA PHE A 11 2.85 -2.53 -6.18
C PHE A 11 2.90 -1.50 -7.31
N GLU A 12 3.88 -1.66 -8.21
CA GLU A 12 3.81 -1.07 -9.55
C GLU A 12 3.26 -2.10 -10.55
N THR A 13 2.45 -1.64 -11.49
CA THR A 13 1.75 -2.52 -12.43
C THR A 13 1.77 -1.98 -13.86
N THR A 14 1.41 -2.83 -14.83
CA THR A 14 1.25 -2.42 -16.24
C THR A 14 -0.01 -1.59 -16.47
N GLY A 15 -0.91 -1.48 -15.47
CA GLY A 15 -2.15 -0.71 -15.53
C GLY A 15 -3.03 -0.97 -14.32
N LEU A 16 -4.27 -0.47 -14.35
CA LEU A 16 -5.17 -0.43 -13.18
C LEU A 16 -6.20 -1.57 -13.11
N ASN A 17 -6.17 -2.51 -14.06
CA ASN A 17 -7.18 -3.56 -14.18
C ASN A 17 -6.56 -4.97 -14.15
N PRO A 18 -6.11 -5.47 -12.98
CA PRO A 18 -5.52 -6.79 -12.86
C PRO A 18 -6.42 -7.92 -13.41
N ASP A 19 -7.74 -7.82 -13.21
CA ASP A 19 -8.70 -8.80 -13.73
C ASP A 19 -8.83 -8.76 -15.26
N ARG A 20 -8.37 -7.70 -15.93
CA ARG A 20 -8.36 -7.57 -17.40
C ARG A 20 -6.98 -7.79 -18.02
N GLY A 21 -6.03 -8.26 -17.24
CA GLY A 21 -4.73 -8.69 -17.75
C GLY A 21 -3.54 -7.81 -17.33
N ASP A 22 -3.77 -6.73 -16.59
CA ASP A 22 -2.64 -5.97 -16.03
C ASP A 22 -1.89 -6.82 -15.00
N ARG A 23 -0.58 -6.60 -14.95
CA ARG A 23 0.36 -7.44 -14.21
C ARG A 23 1.28 -6.59 -13.33
N VAL A 24 1.78 -7.20 -12.27
CA VAL A 24 2.82 -6.61 -11.42
C VAL A 24 4.13 -6.46 -12.18
N THR A 25 4.76 -5.31 -12.06
CA THR A 25 6.11 -5.01 -12.59
C THR A 25 7.14 -4.81 -11.48
N GLU A 26 6.71 -4.34 -10.31
CA GLU A 26 7.55 -4.17 -9.13
C GLU A 26 6.70 -4.36 -7.86
N VAL A 27 7.34 -4.80 -6.79
CA VAL A 27 6.75 -4.87 -5.45
C VAL A 27 7.75 -4.41 -4.41
N ALA A 28 7.26 -3.68 -3.42
CA ALA A 28 8.00 -3.38 -2.20
C ALA A 28 7.15 -3.68 -0.97
N ALA A 29 7.76 -4.32 0.03
CA ALA A 29 7.15 -4.59 1.32
C ALA A 29 8.13 -4.19 2.43
N LEU A 30 7.68 -3.36 3.36
CA LEU A 30 8.49 -2.83 4.46
C LEU A 30 7.90 -3.30 5.79
N ARG A 31 8.67 -4.05 6.57
CA ARG A 31 8.26 -4.44 7.93
C ARG A 31 8.51 -3.29 8.89
N ILE A 32 7.47 -2.93 9.59
CA ILE A 32 7.48 -1.84 10.57
C ILE A 32 7.41 -2.42 11.97
N ARG A 33 8.34 -2.01 12.82
CA ARG A 33 8.33 -2.28 14.26
C ARG A 33 8.39 -0.98 15.03
N GLY A 34 7.37 -0.70 15.83
CA GLY A 34 7.24 0.62 16.46
C GLY A 34 7.07 1.72 15.41
N ASN A 35 8.02 2.65 15.34
CA ASN A 35 8.05 3.70 14.31
C ASN A 35 9.33 3.59 13.45
N ARG A 36 9.74 2.37 13.12
CA ARG A 36 10.96 2.11 12.34
C ARG A 36 10.72 1.04 11.29
N ILE A 37 11.30 1.23 10.12
CA ILE A 37 11.45 0.17 9.12
C ILE A 37 12.59 -0.72 9.61
N VAL A 38 12.32 -2.02 9.81
CA VAL A 38 13.30 -3.00 10.34
C VAL A 38 13.74 -4.01 9.29
N GLU A 39 12.92 -4.27 8.28
CA GLU A 39 13.22 -5.17 7.17
C GLU A 39 12.56 -4.63 5.90
N SER A 40 13.12 -4.95 4.73
CA SER A 40 12.53 -4.67 3.43
C SER A 40 12.59 -5.88 2.51
N PHE A 41 11.60 -6.02 1.66
CA PHE A 41 11.56 -6.91 0.52
C PHE A 41 11.24 -6.07 -0.72
N GLU A 42 12.08 -6.15 -1.73
CA GLU A 42 11.91 -5.39 -2.97
C GLU A 42 12.25 -6.29 -4.16
N SER A 43 11.42 -6.28 -5.18
CA SER A 43 11.69 -7.02 -6.39
C SER A 43 10.97 -6.42 -7.60
N LEU A 44 11.67 -6.34 -8.72
CA LEU A 44 11.02 -6.30 -10.03
C LEU A 44 10.40 -7.67 -10.31
N VAL A 45 9.42 -7.70 -11.21
CA VAL A 45 8.69 -8.92 -11.58
C VAL A 45 8.65 -9.05 -13.10
N ASN A 46 9.06 -10.20 -13.62
CA ASN A 46 8.86 -10.52 -15.03
C ASN A 46 7.38 -10.82 -15.28
N CYS A 47 6.62 -9.79 -15.62
CA CYS A 47 5.17 -9.89 -15.80
C CYS A 47 4.77 -10.65 -17.08
N SER A 48 5.71 -10.99 -17.97
CA SER A 48 5.49 -11.70 -19.25
C SER A 48 4.49 -11.01 -20.19
N VAL A 49 4.24 -9.72 -20.00
CA VAL A 49 3.43 -8.87 -20.87
C VAL A 49 4.17 -7.58 -21.18
N ARG A 50 3.75 -6.89 -22.24
CA ARG A 50 4.35 -5.60 -22.58
C ARG A 50 4.03 -4.56 -21.51
N VAL A 51 5.07 -3.84 -21.07
CA VAL A 51 4.92 -2.64 -20.24
C VAL A 51 4.53 -1.48 -21.17
N PRO A 52 3.38 -0.84 -20.96
CA PRO A 52 2.97 0.31 -21.77
C PRO A 52 3.96 1.48 -21.63
N ASP A 53 4.19 2.20 -22.72
CA ASP A 53 5.19 3.27 -22.75
C ASP A 53 4.90 4.37 -21.73
N TYR A 54 3.61 4.70 -21.49
CA TYR A 54 3.22 5.67 -20.47
C TYR A 54 3.49 5.18 -19.04
N ILE A 55 3.39 3.88 -18.78
CA ILE A 55 3.76 3.27 -17.48
C ILE A 55 5.28 3.37 -17.29
N SER A 56 6.07 3.02 -18.34
CA SER A 56 7.53 3.16 -18.26
C SER A 56 7.96 4.60 -18.02
N GLN A 57 7.28 5.58 -18.61
CA GLN A 57 7.57 7.00 -18.35
C GLN A 57 7.18 7.43 -16.93
N PHE A 58 6.11 6.87 -16.41
CA PHE A 58 5.56 7.21 -15.10
C PHE A 58 6.37 6.57 -13.95
N THR A 59 6.75 5.29 -14.08
CA THR A 59 7.44 4.53 -13.03
C THR A 59 8.96 4.46 -13.22
N GLY A 60 9.45 4.74 -14.43
CA GLY A 60 10.84 4.49 -14.82
C GLY A 60 11.17 3.00 -15.05
N ILE A 61 10.18 2.10 -14.92
CA ILE A 61 10.36 0.65 -15.12
C ILE A 61 10.26 0.35 -16.62
N THR A 62 11.36 -0.05 -17.21
CA THR A 62 11.42 -0.36 -18.65
C THR A 62 11.10 -1.83 -18.93
N GLN A 63 10.73 -2.14 -20.18
CA GLN A 63 10.55 -3.53 -20.62
C GLN A 63 11.79 -4.38 -20.36
N ALA A 64 12.99 -3.87 -20.66
CA ALA A 64 14.23 -4.60 -20.45
C ALA A 64 14.48 -4.95 -18.96
N MET A 65 14.07 -4.06 -18.03
CA MET A 65 14.15 -4.33 -16.59
C MET A 65 13.21 -5.48 -16.20
N VAL A 66 11.98 -5.46 -16.71
CA VAL A 66 10.98 -6.50 -16.45
C VAL A 66 11.37 -7.83 -17.07
N ASP A 67 11.88 -7.84 -18.29
CA ASP A 67 12.32 -9.06 -18.98
C ASP A 67 13.48 -9.77 -18.25
N ALA A 68 14.35 -9.00 -17.59
CA ALA A 68 15.46 -9.52 -16.78
C ALA A 68 15.06 -9.88 -15.33
N ALA A 69 13.84 -9.58 -14.91
CA ALA A 69 13.38 -9.76 -13.54
C ALA A 69 13.01 -11.23 -13.24
N PRO A 70 12.95 -11.60 -11.94
CA PRO A 70 12.48 -12.92 -11.52
C PRO A 70 11.03 -13.20 -11.93
N ALA A 71 10.72 -14.48 -12.11
CA ALA A 71 9.38 -14.95 -12.44
C ALA A 71 8.37 -14.62 -11.32
N PRO A 72 7.10 -14.30 -11.66
CA PRO A 72 6.06 -13.95 -10.67
C PRO A 72 5.88 -15.02 -9.59
N ALA A 73 5.96 -16.30 -9.96
CA ALA A 73 5.79 -17.40 -9.02
C ALA A 73 6.84 -17.40 -7.89
N LEU A 74 8.07 -16.98 -8.20
CA LEU A 74 9.12 -16.85 -7.20
C LEU A 74 8.86 -15.64 -6.30
N VAL A 75 8.63 -14.47 -6.91
CA VAL A 75 8.47 -13.20 -6.18
C VAL A 75 7.26 -13.23 -5.26
N ILE A 76 6.09 -13.68 -5.75
CA ILE A 76 4.87 -13.73 -4.95
C ILE A 76 5.00 -14.70 -3.77
N ARG A 77 5.64 -15.87 -3.95
CA ARG A 77 5.89 -16.78 -2.83
C ARG A 77 6.82 -16.19 -1.77
N GLN A 78 7.89 -15.52 -2.21
CA GLN A 78 8.82 -14.85 -1.30
C GLN A 78 8.16 -13.68 -0.58
N LEU A 79 7.31 -12.91 -1.27
CA LEU A 79 6.51 -11.84 -0.67
C LEU A 79 5.58 -12.39 0.42
N LEU A 80 4.80 -13.43 0.11
CA LEU A 80 3.91 -14.05 1.11
C LEU A 80 4.68 -14.60 2.31
N GLN A 81 5.86 -15.19 2.07
CA GLN A 81 6.74 -15.65 3.15
C GLN A 81 7.30 -14.48 3.97
N PHE A 82 7.67 -13.37 3.31
CA PHE A 82 8.11 -12.15 3.99
C PHE A 82 7.01 -11.56 4.86
N ILE A 83 5.78 -11.48 4.37
CA ILE A 83 4.64 -10.93 5.13
C ILE A 83 4.33 -11.84 6.33
N GLY A 84 4.26 -13.16 6.13
CA GLY A 84 3.87 -14.11 7.18
C GLY A 84 2.47 -13.81 7.71
N ASP A 85 2.36 -13.68 9.03
CA ASP A 85 1.10 -13.40 9.75
C ASP A 85 0.88 -11.91 10.06
N ASP A 86 1.79 -11.04 9.63
CA ASP A 86 1.71 -9.62 9.91
C ASP A 86 0.56 -8.94 9.15
N ALA A 87 -0.06 -7.95 9.76
CA ALA A 87 -1.09 -7.17 9.11
C ALA A 87 -0.49 -6.30 8.00
N VAL A 88 -1.14 -6.31 6.83
CA VAL A 88 -0.72 -5.52 5.67
C VAL A 88 -1.44 -4.18 5.64
N ILE A 89 -0.69 -3.13 5.36
CA ILE A 89 -1.17 -1.77 5.16
C ILE A 89 -0.71 -1.29 3.79
N ALA A 90 -1.60 -0.69 3.00
CA ALA A 90 -1.24 -0.08 1.73
C ALA A 90 -1.94 1.27 1.54
N HIS A 91 -1.42 2.10 0.62
CA HIS A 91 -2.02 3.38 0.30
C HIS A 91 -3.02 3.22 -0.85
N ASN A 92 -4.32 3.28 -0.56
CA ASN A 92 -5.42 2.84 -1.42
C ASN A 92 -5.49 1.30 -1.52
N ALA A 93 -5.42 0.65 -0.37
CA ALA A 93 -5.21 -0.77 -0.15
C ALA A 93 -6.08 -1.73 -0.99
N GLY A 94 -7.28 -1.31 -1.41
CA GLY A 94 -8.13 -2.12 -2.27
C GLY A 94 -7.49 -2.46 -3.62
N PHE A 95 -6.64 -1.57 -4.14
CA PHE A 95 -5.90 -1.83 -5.37
C PHE A 95 -4.81 -2.89 -5.16
N ASP A 96 -3.96 -2.71 -4.16
CA ASP A 96 -2.86 -3.65 -3.88
C ASP A 96 -3.37 -5.04 -3.51
N GLN A 97 -4.47 -5.11 -2.78
CA GLN A 97 -5.12 -6.37 -2.47
C GLN A 97 -5.64 -7.06 -3.74
N LEU A 98 -6.32 -6.33 -4.62
CA LEU A 98 -6.80 -6.87 -5.90
C LEU A 98 -5.63 -7.36 -6.77
N VAL A 99 -4.52 -6.63 -6.80
CA VAL A 99 -3.30 -7.01 -7.51
C VAL A 99 -2.75 -8.33 -6.98
N LEU A 100 -2.56 -8.45 -5.67
CA LEU A 100 -2.04 -9.67 -5.04
C LEU A 100 -2.98 -10.86 -5.26
N ASP A 101 -4.28 -10.68 -5.08
CA ASP A 101 -5.29 -11.71 -5.30
C ASP A 101 -5.28 -12.22 -6.75
N SER A 102 -5.14 -11.31 -7.71
CA SER A 102 -5.07 -11.65 -9.13
C SER A 102 -3.79 -12.43 -9.47
N GLU A 103 -2.64 -12.02 -8.93
CA GLU A 103 -1.39 -12.76 -9.14
C GLU A 103 -1.43 -14.13 -8.45
N CYS A 104 -1.93 -14.23 -7.23
CA CYS A 104 -2.13 -15.52 -6.55
C CYS A 104 -3.03 -16.44 -7.36
N ARG A 105 -4.18 -15.96 -7.85
CA ARG A 105 -5.12 -16.73 -8.66
C ARG A 105 -4.47 -17.27 -9.94
N ARG A 106 -3.68 -16.44 -10.65
CA ARG A 106 -2.95 -16.87 -11.86
C ARG A 106 -1.92 -17.96 -11.58
N LEU A 107 -1.35 -17.96 -10.40
CA LEU A 107 -0.36 -18.94 -9.95
C LEU A 107 -0.98 -20.19 -9.31
N GLY A 108 -2.32 -20.27 -9.23
CA GLY A 108 -3.00 -21.35 -8.53
C GLY A 108 -2.73 -21.35 -7.03
N LEU A 109 -2.41 -20.19 -6.45
CA LEU A 109 -2.20 -19.98 -5.03
C LEU A 109 -3.46 -19.40 -4.39
N VAL A 110 -3.69 -19.75 -3.13
CA VAL A 110 -4.65 -19.04 -2.28
C VAL A 110 -3.90 -17.90 -1.59
N ASN A 111 -4.44 -16.68 -1.65
CA ASN A 111 -3.92 -15.59 -0.81
C ASN A 111 -4.36 -15.84 0.63
N PRO A 112 -3.43 -16.09 1.58
CA PRO A 112 -3.78 -16.38 2.97
C PRO A 112 -4.02 -15.11 3.80
N LEU A 113 -3.73 -13.93 3.24
CA LEU A 113 -3.75 -12.68 3.97
C LEU A 113 -5.18 -12.18 4.18
N PRO A 114 -5.49 -11.62 5.36
CA PRO A 114 -6.76 -10.94 5.60
C PRO A 114 -6.81 -9.62 4.78
N ASP A 115 -7.98 -8.97 4.80
CA ASP A 115 -8.16 -7.68 4.16
C ASP A 115 -7.10 -6.66 4.62
N PHE A 116 -6.51 -5.96 3.66
CA PHE A 116 -5.50 -4.95 3.91
C PHE A 116 -6.09 -3.73 4.60
N ILE A 117 -5.28 -3.08 5.41
CA ILE A 117 -5.63 -1.83 6.09
C ILE A 117 -5.33 -0.66 5.15
N CYS A 118 -6.33 0.16 4.86
CA CYS A 118 -6.15 1.31 3.96
C CYS A 118 -5.63 2.54 4.70
N SER A 119 -4.41 2.96 4.38
CA SER A 119 -3.79 4.15 4.98
C SER A 119 -4.47 5.45 4.54
N VAL A 120 -5.12 5.49 3.37
CA VAL A 120 -5.94 6.64 2.94
C VAL A 120 -7.10 6.87 3.90
N LEU A 121 -7.79 5.80 4.30
CA LEU A 121 -8.91 5.90 5.26
C LEU A 121 -8.43 6.37 6.64
N ILE A 122 -7.28 5.89 7.10
CA ILE A 122 -6.65 6.39 8.34
C ILE A 122 -6.31 7.88 8.19
N ALA A 123 -5.70 8.27 7.06
CA ALA A 123 -5.32 9.65 6.81
C ALA A 123 -6.54 10.59 6.77
N ARG A 124 -7.67 10.17 6.22
CA ARG A 124 -8.91 10.96 6.21
C ARG A 124 -9.43 11.26 7.63
N CYS A 125 -9.31 10.30 8.54
CA CYS A 125 -9.63 10.54 9.95
C CYS A 125 -8.64 11.47 10.65
N MET A 126 -7.36 11.36 10.32
CA MET A 126 -6.30 12.09 11.03
C MET A 126 -6.09 13.50 10.49
N PHE A 127 -6.33 13.71 9.20
CA PHE A 127 -6.11 14.96 8.47
C PHE A 127 -7.41 15.38 7.71
N PRO A 128 -8.54 15.57 8.41
CA PRO A 128 -9.86 15.76 7.78
C PRO A 128 -9.95 17.05 6.93
N ASP A 129 -9.14 18.06 7.24
CA ASP A 129 -9.18 19.36 6.55
C ASP A 129 -8.48 19.35 5.18
N MET A 130 -7.84 18.23 4.81
CA MET A 130 -7.17 18.11 3.52
C MET A 130 -8.17 17.85 2.39
N LYS A 131 -8.01 18.56 1.28
CA LYS A 131 -8.82 18.36 0.06
C LYS A 131 -8.49 17.06 -0.68
N SER A 132 -7.28 16.55 -0.53
CA SER A 132 -6.80 15.34 -1.19
C SER A 132 -5.92 14.54 -0.22
N HIS A 133 -6.15 13.23 -0.19
CA HIS A 133 -5.35 12.29 0.58
C HIS A 133 -4.49 11.39 -0.33
N ALA A 134 -4.23 11.84 -1.58
CA ALA A 134 -3.23 11.20 -2.43
C ALA A 134 -1.85 11.26 -1.77
N LEU A 135 -1.01 10.25 -2.02
CA LEU A 135 0.27 10.06 -1.35
C LEU A 135 1.16 11.32 -1.39
N GLY A 136 1.32 11.91 -2.57
CA GLY A 136 2.11 13.13 -2.75
C GLY A 136 1.52 14.35 -2.03
N CYS A 137 0.18 14.47 -1.95
CA CYS A 137 -0.47 15.56 -1.23
C CYS A 137 -0.24 15.44 0.29
N LEU A 138 -0.36 14.23 0.84
CA LEU A 138 -0.07 13.94 2.25
C LEU A 138 1.40 14.17 2.56
N ALA A 139 2.31 13.68 1.73
CA ALA A 139 3.75 13.88 1.91
C ALA A 139 4.09 15.37 1.97
N SER A 140 3.60 16.15 1.00
CA SER A 140 3.79 17.60 0.97
C SER A 140 3.24 18.30 2.22
N HIS A 141 2.01 17.96 2.62
CA HIS A 141 1.37 18.55 3.81
C HIS A 141 2.14 18.26 5.11
N LEU A 142 2.71 17.07 5.21
CA LEU A 142 3.44 16.60 6.41
C LEU A 142 4.94 16.91 6.38
N GLY A 143 5.44 17.55 5.32
CA GLY A 143 6.86 17.84 5.14
C GLY A 143 7.71 16.57 4.98
N ILE A 144 7.12 15.50 4.44
CA ILE A 144 7.83 14.25 4.15
C ILE A 144 8.49 14.39 2.77
N PRO A 145 9.82 14.17 2.66
CA PRO A 145 10.49 14.20 1.37
C PRO A 145 9.88 13.17 0.41
N PHE A 146 9.43 13.65 -0.75
CA PHE A 146 8.87 12.84 -1.81
C PHE A 146 9.18 13.49 -3.16
N ALA A 147 9.99 12.84 -3.98
CA ALA A 147 10.36 13.35 -5.28
C ALA A 147 9.18 13.17 -6.27
N PRO A 148 8.65 14.23 -6.86
CA PRO A 148 7.59 14.12 -7.86
C PRO A 148 8.09 13.31 -9.07
N GLY A 149 7.27 12.37 -9.54
CA GLY A 149 7.50 11.65 -10.80
C GLY A 149 8.37 10.39 -10.72
N ALA A 150 8.78 9.98 -9.52
CA ALA A 150 9.44 8.68 -9.33
C ALA A 150 8.48 7.73 -8.60
N HIS A 151 7.48 7.22 -9.32
CA HIS A 151 6.64 6.15 -8.81
C HIS A 151 7.46 4.85 -8.82
N ARG A 152 7.93 4.47 -7.65
CA ARG A 152 8.67 3.24 -7.39
C ARG A 152 8.14 2.66 -6.09
N ALA A 153 7.80 1.40 -6.12
CA ALA A 153 7.15 0.74 -4.99
C ALA A 153 7.87 0.97 -3.65
N ALA A 154 9.20 0.91 -3.61
CA ALA A 154 9.97 1.14 -2.38
C ALA A 154 9.88 2.59 -1.87
N VAL A 155 9.83 3.57 -2.76
CA VAL A 155 9.68 4.99 -2.41
C VAL A 155 8.30 5.23 -1.85
N ASP A 156 7.26 4.76 -2.54
CA ASP A 156 5.86 4.97 -2.17
C ASP A 156 5.51 4.24 -0.86
N ALA A 157 6.02 3.01 -0.66
CA ALA A 157 5.93 2.30 0.61
C ALA A 157 6.63 3.05 1.75
N THR A 158 7.81 3.65 1.50
CA THR A 158 8.54 4.44 2.51
C THR A 158 7.77 5.69 2.90
N VAL A 159 7.20 6.41 1.94
CA VAL A 159 6.37 7.58 2.20
C VAL A 159 5.11 7.19 2.97
N THR A 160 4.46 6.08 2.60
CA THR A 160 3.30 5.52 3.30
C THR A 160 3.65 5.19 4.77
N ALA A 161 4.81 4.58 5.03
CA ALA A 161 5.28 4.31 6.39
C ALA A 161 5.43 5.61 7.21
N ASN A 162 6.05 6.64 6.64
CA ASN A 162 6.24 7.92 7.33
C ASN A 162 4.89 8.62 7.60
N ILE A 163 3.93 8.56 6.69
CA ILE A 163 2.56 9.06 6.91
C ILE A 163 1.90 8.28 8.05
N LEU A 164 2.02 6.96 8.08
CA LEU A 164 1.49 6.12 9.15
C LEU A 164 2.10 6.49 10.50
N PHE A 165 3.41 6.78 10.59
CA PHE A 165 4.04 7.21 11.84
C PHE A 165 3.42 8.51 12.36
N ARG A 166 3.19 9.50 11.49
CA ARG A 166 2.50 10.75 11.85
C ARG A 166 1.06 10.50 12.28
N ALA A 167 0.34 9.64 11.57
CA ALA A 167 -1.02 9.26 11.94
C ALA A 167 -1.06 8.56 13.32
N CYS A 168 -0.15 7.63 13.60
CA CYS A 168 -0.05 6.97 14.91
C CYS A 168 0.22 7.96 16.05
N ASP A 169 1.06 8.98 15.83
CA ASP A 169 1.29 10.02 16.84
C ASP A 169 0.01 10.83 17.12
N LEU A 170 -0.76 11.16 16.08
CA LEU A 170 -2.05 11.83 16.24
C LEU A 170 -3.11 10.94 16.91
N ILE A 171 -3.19 9.65 16.54
CA ILE A 171 -4.10 8.70 17.19
C ILE A 171 -3.82 8.67 18.69
N ARG A 172 -2.56 8.55 19.07
CA ARG A 172 -2.14 8.51 20.48
C ARG A 172 -2.53 9.78 21.24
N THR A 173 -2.32 10.95 20.65
CA THR A 173 -2.57 12.23 21.31
C THR A 173 -4.04 12.63 21.32
N ARG A 174 -4.78 12.44 20.20
CA ARG A 174 -6.18 12.85 20.09
C ARG A 174 -7.16 11.92 20.83
N PHE A 175 -6.87 10.60 20.80
CA PHE A 175 -7.76 9.57 21.33
C PHE A 175 -7.26 8.93 22.62
N ALA A 176 -6.13 9.40 23.17
CA ALA A 176 -5.50 8.84 24.36
C ALA A 176 -5.26 7.32 24.28
N VAL A 177 -4.96 6.80 23.07
CA VAL A 177 -4.69 5.39 22.81
C VAL A 177 -3.18 5.13 22.98
N PRO A 178 -2.72 4.55 24.10
CA PRO A 178 -1.29 4.41 24.37
C PRO A 178 -0.62 3.35 23.49
N ARG A 179 -1.37 2.34 23.08
CA ARG A 179 -0.92 1.19 22.29
C ARG A 179 -1.75 1.09 21.02
N ILE A 180 -1.07 1.07 19.88
CA ILE A 180 -1.70 0.96 18.56
C ILE A 180 -1.27 -0.38 17.97
N ASP A 181 -2.23 -1.20 17.66
CA ASP A 181 -2.09 -2.46 16.94
C ASP A 181 -2.91 -2.43 15.64
N ALA A 182 -2.84 -3.47 14.83
CA ALA A 182 -3.59 -3.56 13.59
C ALA A 182 -5.11 -3.47 13.83
N SER A 183 -5.62 -3.94 14.98
CA SER A 183 -7.03 -3.87 15.30
C SER A 183 -7.51 -2.42 15.50
N VAL A 184 -6.70 -1.58 16.14
CA VAL A 184 -6.96 -0.14 16.28
C VAL A 184 -6.97 0.54 14.90
N LEU A 185 -5.97 0.25 14.06
CA LEU A 185 -5.88 0.82 12.72
C LEU A 185 -7.06 0.39 11.84
N ARG A 186 -7.47 -0.88 11.88
CA ARG A 186 -8.66 -1.39 11.17
C ARG A 186 -9.92 -0.68 11.62
N ARG A 187 -10.15 -0.49 12.93
CA ARG A 187 -11.33 0.20 13.45
C ARG A 187 -11.38 1.65 12.95
N ILE A 188 -10.25 2.35 12.92
CA ILE A 188 -10.20 3.74 12.42
C ILE A 188 -10.52 3.77 10.93
N ALA A 189 -9.92 2.88 10.13
CA ALA A 189 -10.19 2.79 8.70
C ALA A 189 -11.67 2.46 8.41
N CYS A 190 -12.25 1.49 9.12
CA CYS A 190 -13.67 1.14 8.99
C CYS A 190 -14.60 2.31 9.36
N ALA A 191 -14.30 3.05 10.43
CA ALA A 191 -15.10 4.21 10.84
C ALA A 191 -15.10 5.30 9.76
N ALA A 192 -13.94 5.56 9.12
CA ALA A 192 -13.82 6.49 8.00
C ALA A 192 -14.67 6.05 6.80
N GLN A 193 -14.59 4.78 6.44
CA GLN A 193 -15.37 4.22 5.32
C GLN A 193 -16.88 4.31 5.56
N MET A 194 -17.34 4.02 6.77
CA MET A 194 -18.75 4.13 7.13
C MET A 194 -19.26 5.58 7.08
N ALA A 195 -18.43 6.54 7.49
CA ALA A 195 -18.78 7.96 7.41
C ALA A 195 -18.93 8.42 5.95
N GLU A 196 -18.09 7.94 5.04
CA GLU A 196 -18.19 8.23 3.59
C GLU A 196 -19.46 7.65 2.97
N ILE A 197 -19.77 6.39 3.26
CA ILE A 197 -21.01 5.72 2.78
C ILE A 197 -22.24 6.50 3.24
N SER A 198 -22.27 6.90 4.51
CA SER A 198 -23.38 7.67 5.09
C SER A 198 -23.52 9.04 4.42
N SER A 199 -22.41 9.75 4.18
CA SER A 199 -22.41 11.04 3.51
C SER A 199 -22.85 10.94 2.04
N ALA A 200 -22.41 9.92 1.32
CA ALA A 200 -22.81 9.68 -0.06
C ALA A 200 -24.32 9.35 -0.18
N ALA A 201 -24.85 8.56 0.75
CA ALA A 201 -26.29 8.22 0.79
C ALA A 201 -27.17 9.44 1.03
N ILE A 202 -26.74 10.38 1.90
CA ILE A 202 -27.47 11.63 2.19
C ILE A 202 -27.43 12.57 0.98
N SER A 203 -26.32 12.61 0.21
CA SER A 203 -26.19 13.48 -0.96
C SER A 203 -26.95 12.97 -2.20
N ALA A 204 -27.37 11.71 -2.22
CA ALA A 204 -28.12 11.07 -3.31
C ALA A 204 -29.66 11.05 -3.07
N ALA A 205 -30.14 11.48 -1.90
CA ALA A 205 -31.54 11.58 -1.51
C ALA A 205 -32.05 13.01 -1.66
#